data_69bcfe4231b593c0019d99e33bd660ea
#
_entry.id   69bcfe4231b593c0019d99e33bd660ea
#
_cell.length_a   1.000
_cell.length_b   1.000
_cell.length_c   1.000
_cell.angle_alpha   90.00
_cell.angle_beta   90.00
_cell.angle_gamma   90.00
#
_symmetry.space_group_name_H-M   'P 1'
#
loop_
_entity.id
_entity.type
_entity.pdbx_description
1 polymer ?
#
loop_
_entity_poly.entity_id
_entity_poly.type
_entity_poly.pdbx_seq_one_letter_code
_entity_poly.pdbx_strand_id
1 'polypeptide(L)'
;ELKEGAQPTEEEYRVIMGGFTPEMLPVFSTIARGFAVFDRWFAGVPSQTFPNRSFFHASTSHGFVTNKNLGGYDKWIDAPATPTVFNRLEEAGLSWRVYYDEQQMVSFTGVLHAAVLQPYWKSNFRSMEQFHDDAAKGHLPAYSFIEPRMIFNHNDMHPPWGTLREGESGGDT
;
A
#
# COMPACT_ATOMS: atom_id res chain seq x y z
N GLU A 1 6.46 2.26 17.73
CA GLU A 1 5.39 3.16 18.26
C GLU A 1 5.76 3.60 19.68
N LEU A 2 5.79 4.92 19.91
CA LEU A 2 5.94 5.46 21.25
C LEU A 2 4.67 5.13 22.07
N LYS A 3 4.85 4.75 23.31
CA LYS A 3 3.71 4.62 24.24
C LYS A 3 3.04 5.99 24.37
N GLU A 4 1.71 6.01 24.37
CA GLU A 4 0.95 7.24 24.52
C GLU A 4 1.45 8.06 25.74
N GLY A 5 1.86 9.31 25.48
CA GLY A 5 2.44 10.20 26.49
C GLY A 5 3.96 10.06 26.75
N ALA A 6 4.65 9.12 26.10
CA ALA A 6 6.11 9.03 26.22
C ALA A 6 6.80 10.10 25.37
N GLN A 7 7.83 10.73 25.93
CA GLN A 7 8.70 11.62 25.17
C GLN A 7 9.76 10.78 24.47
N PRO A 8 9.99 10.98 23.17
CA PRO A 8 11.06 10.29 22.45
C PRO A 8 12.44 10.61 23.01
N THR A 9 13.30 9.63 23.05
CA THR A 9 14.73 9.83 23.35
C THR A 9 15.44 10.52 22.17
N GLU A 10 16.62 11.08 22.41
CA GLU A 10 17.43 11.66 21.34
C GLU A 10 17.80 10.61 20.26
N GLU A 11 18.03 9.38 20.67
CA GLU A 11 18.32 8.27 19.75
C GLU A 11 17.11 7.94 18.85
N GLU A 12 15.91 7.88 19.39
CA GLU A 12 14.69 7.70 18.61
C GLU A 12 14.44 8.84 17.64
N TYR A 13 14.73 10.09 18.02
CA TYR A 13 14.70 11.22 17.10
C TYR A 13 15.71 11.07 15.95
N ARG A 14 16.92 10.61 16.23
CA ARG A 14 17.92 10.36 15.19
C ARG A 14 17.48 9.28 14.20
N VAL A 15 16.85 8.21 14.68
CA VAL A 15 16.31 7.15 13.80
C VAL A 15 15.21 7.70 12.89
N ILE A 16 14.25 8.47 13.45
CA ILE A 16 13.16 9.07 12.68
C ILE A 16 13.67 10.06 11.62
N MET A 17 14.74 10.78 11.92
CA MET A 17 15.37 11.75 11.00
C MET A 17 16.41 11.11 10.07
N GLY A 18 16.63 9.80 10.20
CA GLY A 18 17.51 9.05 9.32
C GLY A 18 16.93 8.94 7.91
N GLY A 19 17.82 8.83 6.93
CA GLY A 19 17.44 8.60 5.53
C GLY A 19 18.24 7.45 4.94
N PHE A 20 17.69 6.82 3.92
CA PHE A 20 18.35 5.76 3.18
C PHE A 20 19.21 6.35 2.06
N THR A 21 20.42 5.83 1.88
CA THR A 21 21.24 6.16 0.72
C THR A 21 20.81 5.35 -0.50
N PRO A 22 21.16 5.78 -1.73
CA PRO A 22 20.89 5.01 -2.93
C PRO A 22 21.46 3.60 -2.91
N GLU A 23 22.57 3.38 -2.23
CA GLU A 23 23.23 2.09 -2.08
C GLU A 23 22.44 1.16 -1.14
N MET A 24 21.74 1.71 -0.16
CA MET A 24 20.88 0.96 0.76
C MET A 24 19.56 0.52 0.08
N LEU A 25 19.08 1.31 -0.89
CA LEU A 25 17.85 1.03 -1.66
C LEU A 25 18.14 1.04 -3.18
N PRO A 26 18.95 0.07 -3.69
CA PRO A 26 19.42 0.11 -5.08
C PRO A 26 18.29 -0.01 -6.10
N VAL A 27 17.32 -0.88 -5.87
CA VAL A 27 16.17 -1.08 -6.79
C VAL A 27 15.32 0.17 -6.84
N PHE A 28 14.91 0.69 -5.68
CA PHE A 28 14.09 1.90 -5.59
C PHE A 28 14.78 3.11 -6.23
N SER A 29 16.06 3.28 -5.95
CA SER A 29 16.88 4.36 -6.52
C SER A 29 17.04 4.24 -8.04
N THR A 30 17.14 3.01 -8.57
CA THR A 30 17.21 2.77 -10.02
C THR A 30 15.89 3.14 -10.69
N ILE A 31 14.76 2.75 -10.11
CA ILE A 31 13.44 3.11 -10.62
C ILE A 31 13.25 4.64 -10.58
N ALA A 32 13.61 5.28 -9.48
CA ALA A 32 13.50 6.74 -9.35
C ALA A 32 14.36 7.50 -10.38
N ARG A 33 15.53 6.98 -10.74
CA ARG A 33 16.40 7.59 -11.77
C ARG A 33 15.95 7.31 -13.20
N GLY A 34 15.30 6.18 -13.43
CA GLY A 34 14.91 5.75 -14.77
C GLY A 34 13.51 6.19 -15.20
N PHE A 35 12.68 6.58 -14.27
CA PHE A 35 11.26 6.87 -14.49
C PHE A 35 10.83 8.19 -13.85
N ALA A 36 9.53 8.47 -13.83
CA ALA A 36 8.99 9.69 -13.24
C ALA A 36 9.00 9.64 -11.71
N VAL A 37 9.40 10.75 -11.09
CA VAL A 37 9.35 10.97 -9.63
C VAL A 37 8.44 12.16 -9.35
N PHE A 38 7.53 11.99 -8.41
CA PHE A 38 6.60 13.02 -7.97
C PHE A 38 6.99 13.50 -6.57
N ASP A 39 7.68 14.62 -6.48
CA ASP A 39 8.16 15.22 -5.22
C ASP A 39 7.09 16.05 -4.49
N ARG A 40 5.95 16.29 -5.14
CA ARG A 40 4.78 17.00 -4.59
C ARG A 40 3.54 16.12 -4.51
N TRP A 41 3.74 14.86 -4.19
CA TRP A 41 2.64 13.95 -3.92
C TRP A 41 2.23 14.05 -2.45
N PHE A 42 1.07 14.62 -2.20
CA PHE A 42 0.55 14.81 -0.85
C PHE A 42 -0.52 13.79 -0.53
N ALA A 43 -0.55 13.35 0.74
CA ALA A 43 -1.63 12.51 1.25
C ALA A 43 -2.97 13.26 1.16
N GLY A 44 -4.03 12.56 0.78
CA GLY A 44 -5.39 13.12 0.76
C GLY A 44 -5.92 13.42 2.17
N VAL A 45 -5.44 12.65 3.16
CA VAL A 45 -5.72 12.83 4.59
C VAL A 45 -4.39 12.73 5.34
N PRO A 46 -4.08 13.62 6.29
CA PRO A 46 -2.87 13.52 7.13
C PRO A 46 -3.03 12.41 8.18
N SER A 47 -3.16 11.17 7.73
CA SER A 47 -3.49 9.99 8.54
C SER A 47 -2.97 8.71 7.87
N GLN A 48 -3.61 7.60 8.20
CA GLN A 48 -3.20 6.22 7.98
C GLN A 48 -3.52 5.71 6.56
N THR A 49 -3.28 4.41 6.35
CA THR A 49 -3.34 3.74 5.04
C THR A 49 -4.72 3.77 4.39
N PHE A 50 -5.78 3.42 5.13
CA PHE A 50 -7.10 3.20 4.51
C PHE A 50 -7.71 4.47 3.93
N PRO A 51 -7.74 5.63 4.65
CA PRO A 51 -8.20 6.88 4.08
C PRO A 51 -7.42 7.27 2.82
N ASN A 52 -6.09 7.19 2.87
CA ASN A 52 -5.23 7.59 1.75
C ASN A 52 -5.31 6.61 0.57
N ARG A 53 -5.43 5.31 0.82
CA ARG A 53 -5.66 4.31 -0.21
C ARG A 53 -7.03 4.53 -0.89
N SER A 54 -8.06 4.86 -0.11
CA SER A 54 -9.38 5.17 -0.65
C SER A 54 -9.37 6.44 -1.50
N PHE A 55 -8.68 7.49 -1.06
CA PHE A 55 -8.47 8.68 -1.90
C PHE A 55 -7.74 8.36 -3.19
N PHE A 56 -6.69 7.55 -3.12
CA PHE A 56 -5.92 7.17 -4.30
C PHE A 56 -6.77 6.44 -5.35
N HIS A 57 -7.65 5.53 -4.91
CA HIS A 57 -8.44 4.72 -5.83
C HIS A 57 -9.80 5.32 -6.20
N ALA A 58 -10.45 6.01 -5.26
CA ALA A 58 -11.84 6.47 -5.39
C ALA A 58 -12.02 7.99 -5.24
N SER A 59 -10.92 8.75 -5.07
CA SER A 59 -10.93 10.20 -4.85
C SER A 59 -11.73 10.65 -3.63
N THR A 60 -12.02 9.75 -2.70
CA THR A 60 -12.74 10.02 -1.45
C THR A 60 -12.37 9.00 -0.37
N SER A 61 -12.36 9.42 0.88
CA SER A 61 -12.34 8.53 2.05
C SER A 61 -13.70 8.42 2.74
N HIS A 62 -14.78 8.83 2.09
CA HIS A 62 -16.14 8.87 2.67
C HIS A 62 -16.24 9.70 3.97
N GLY A 63 -15.32 10.66 4.15
CA GLY A 63 -15.20 11.44 5.38
C GLY A 63 -14.46 10.72 6.51
N PHE A 64 -13.97 9.51 6.29
CA PHE A 64 -13.18 8.78 7.28
C PHE A 64 -11.75 9.30 7.32
N VAL A 65 -11.26 9.58 8.52
CA VAL A 65 -9.92 10.16 8.75
C VAL A 65 -8.96 9.19 9.46
N THR A 66 -9.42 7.99 9.80
CA THR A 66 -8.59 6.95 10.44
C THR A 66 -8.97 5.57 9.94
N ASN A 67 -8.06 4.60 10.07
CA ASN A 67 -8.36 3.21 9.70
C ASN A 67 -9.50 2.63 10.53
N LYS A 68 -9.42 2.77 11.83
CA LYS A 68 -10.33 2.12 12.79
C LYS A 68 -11.33 3.13 13.37
N ASN A 69 -11.15 3.68 14.50
CA ASN A 69 -12.03 4.58 15.25
C ASN A 69 -13.54 4.40 14.97
N LEU A 70 -14.39 5.26 15.44
CA LEU A 70 -15.84 5.17 15.36
C LEU A 70 -16.37 4.35 14.17
N GLY A 71 -16.94 3.16 14.44
CA GLY A 71 -17.39 2.20 13.45
C GLY A 71 -16.39 1.07 13.14
N GLY A 72 -15.22 1.03 13.81
CA GLY A 72 -14.23 -0.03 13.59
C GLY A 72 -13.68 -0.05 12.16
N TYR A 73 -13.33 -1.24 11.68
CA TYR A 73 -12.97 -1.49 10.28
C TYR A 73 -14.21 -1.69 9.39
N ASP A 74 -15.35 -2.05 9.98
CA ASP A 74 -16.58 -2.37 9.27
C ASP A 74 -17.11 -1.18 8.47
N LYS A 75 -16.88 0.05 8.95
CA LYS A 75 -17.22 1.28 8.23
C LYS A 75 -16.71 1.33 6.79
N TRP A 76 -15.58 0.66 6.50
CA TRP A 76 -15.02 0.62 5.15
C TRP A 76 -15.78 -0.34 4.25
N ILE A 77 -16.27 -1.45 4.82
CA ILE A 77 -17.11 -2.43 4.10
C ILE A 77 -18.49 -1.84 3.84
N ASP A 78 -19.01 -1.09 4.82
CA ASP A 78 -20.33 -0.44 4.76
C ASP A 78 -20.30 0.92 4.04
N ALA A 79 -19.13 1.36 3.59
CA ALA A 79 -18.98 2.63 2.87
C ALA A 79 -19.81 2.65 1.58
N PRO A 80 -20.32 3.82 1.17
CA PRO A 80 -21.07 3.94 -0.07
C PRO A 80 -20.31 3.41 -1.28
N ALA A 81 -21.00 2.68 -2.14
CA ALA A 81 -20.45 2.15 -3.38
C ALA A 81 -20.00 3.32 -4.28
N THR A 82 -18.71 3.57 -4.31
CA THR A 82 -18.11 4.66 -5.09
C THR A 82 -17.20 4.06 -6.16
N PRO A 83 -17.38 4.40 -7.43
CA PRO A 83 -16.51 3.92 -8.50
C PRO A 83 -15.05 4.27 -8.25
N THR A 84 -14.18 3.30 -8.48
CA THR A 84 -12.73 3.44 -8.36
C THR A 84 -12.09 3.66 -9.73
N VAL A 85 -10.79 3.96 -9.75
CA VAL A 85 -9.99 3.96 -10.99
C VAL A 85 -10.13 2.65 -11.74
N PHE A 86 -10.24 1.51 -11.06
CA PHE A 86 -10.40 0.20 -11.69
C PHE A 86 -11.74 0.09 -12.47
N ASN A 87 -12.83 0.63 -11.91
CA ASN A 87 -14.11 0.69 -12.61
C ASN A 87 -14.01 1.58 -13.86
N ARG A 88 -13.27 2.69 -13.78
CA ARG A 88 -13.05 3.57 -14.95
C ARG A 88 -12.20 2.91 -16.03
N LEU A 89 -11.19 2.12 -15.64
CA LEU A 89 -10.41 1.32 -16.58
C LEU A 89 -11.28 0.28 -17.29
N GLU A 90 -12.15 -0.40 -16.53
CA GLU A 90 -13.10 -1.37 -17.09
C GLU A 90 -14.06 -0.71 -18.10
N GLU A 91 -14.66 0.42 -17.73
CA GLU A 91 -15.52 1.22 -18.63
C GLU A 91 -14.78 1.67 -19.90
N ALA A 92 -13.48 1.92 -19.80
CA ALA A 92 -12.62 2.31 -20.95
C ALA A 92 -12.11 1.10 -21.75
N GLY A 93 -12.43 -0.14 -21.37
CA GLY A 93 -11.91 -1.36 -22.01
C GLY A 93 -10.41 -1.56 -21.82
N LEU A 94 -9.83 -0.97 -20.77
CA LEU A 94 -8.42 -1.11 -20.43
C LEU A 94 -8.21 -2.23 -19.42
N SER A 95 -7.24 -3.10 -19.70
CA SER A 95 -6.92 -4.20 -18.80
C SER A 95 -6.24 -3.70 -17.53
N TRP A 96 -6.61 -4.30 -16.40
CA TRP A 96 -6.03 -3.96 -15.10
C TRP A 96 -5.94 -5.18 -14.18
N ARG A 97 -5.01 -5.17 -13.25
CA ARG A 97 -4.88 -6.17 -12.18
C ARG A 97 -4.41 -5.53 -10.89
N VAL A 98 -4.85 -6.11 -9.78
CA VAL A 98 -4.28 -5.93 -8.45
C VAL A 98 -3.49 -7.18 -8.12
N TYR A 99 -2.20 -7.03 -7.92
CA TYR A 99 -1.32 -8.10 -7.47
C TYR A 99 -1.03 -7.92 -5.99
N TYR A 100 -1.25 -8.95 -5.20
CA TYR A 100 -1.02 -8.89 -3.75
C TYR A 100 -0.31 -10.15 -3.28
N ASP A 101 0.40 -10.03 -2.17
CA ASP A 101 1.10 -11.16 -1.57
C ASP A 101 0.11 -12.10 -0.90
N GLU A 102 0.16 -13.38 -1.25
CA GLU A 102 -0.76 -14.41 -0.75
C GLU A 102 -0.66 -14.62 0.75
N GLN A 103 0.52 -14.35 1.36
CA GLN A 103 0.69 -14.43 2.81
C GLN A 103 -0.13 -13.36 3.56
N GLN A 104 -0.60 -12.34 2.87
CA GLN A 104 -1.48 -11.32 3.43
C GLN A 104 -2.94 -11.78 3.57
N MET A 105 -3.32 -12.90 3.00
CA MET A 105 -4.67 -13.51 2.94
C MET A 105 -5.69 -12.72 2.11
N VAL A 106 -5.69 -11.39 2.15
CA VAL A 106 -6.64 -10.53 1.43
C VAL A 106 -5.96 -9.29 0.88
N SER A 107 -6.44 -8.80 -0.26
CA SER A 107 -6.07 -7.49 -0.79
C SER A 107 -6.78 -6.38 -0.01
N PHE A 108 -6.04 -5.42 0.52
CA PHE A 108 -6.64 -4.25 1.16
C PHE A 108 -7.46 -3.40 0.18
N THR A 109 -6.99 -3.25 -1.04
CA THR A 109 -7.75 -2.58 -2.10
C THR A 109 -9.07 -3.30 -2.38
N GLY A 110 -9.03 -4.64 -2.47
CA GLY A 110 -10.22 -5.45 -2.67
C GLY A 110 -11.24 -5.34 -1.53
N VAL A 111 -10.76 -5.30 -0.29
CA VAL A 111 -11.64 -5.18 0.90
C VAL A 111 -12.21 -3.76 1.02
N LEU A 112 -11.36 -2.72 0.92
CA LEU A 112 -11.80 -1.33 1.05
C LEU A 112 -12.85 -0.93 0.01
N HIS A 113 -12.80 -1.51 -1.17
CA HIS A 113 -13.70 -1.21 -2.27
C HIS A 113 -14.56 -2.41 -2.66
N ALA A 114 -14.85 -3.31 -1.70
CA ALA A 114 -15.60 -4.54 -1.95
C ALA A 114 -16.95 -4.28 -2.65
N ALA A 115 -17.66 -3.23 -2.28
CA ALA A 115 -18.94 -2.85 -2.87
C ALA A 115 -18.92 -2.73 -4.40
N VAL A 116 -17.77 -2.35 -4.99
CA VAL A 116 -17.63 -2.15 -6.45
C VAL A 116 -16.58 -3.06 -7.09
N LEU A 117 -15.70 -3.72 -6.31
CA LEU A 117 -14.65 -4.59 -6.85
C LEU A 117 -14.90 -6.08 -6.66
N GLN A 118 -15.87 -6.48 -5.82
CA GLN A 118 -16.20 -7.89 -5.61
C GLN A 118 -16.46 -8.68 -6.91
N PRO A 119 -17.12 -8.15 -7.92
CA PRO A 119 -17.34 -8.85 -9.18
C PRO A 119 -16.05 -9.25 -9.91
N TYR A 120 -14.96 -8.54 -9.67
CA TYR A 120 -13.67 -8.70 -10.34
C TYR A 120 -12.65 -9.51 -9.55
N TRP A 121 -12.96 -9.95 -8.33
CA TRP A 121 -11.97 -10.64 -7.47
C TRP A 121 -11.38 -11.89 -8.13
N LYS A 122 -12.17 -12.64 -8.85
CA LYS A 122 -11.70 -13.86 -9.53
C LYS A 122 -10.92 -13.59 -10.81
N SER A 123 -11.17 -12.48 -11.49
CA SER A 123 -10.57 -12.15 -12.79
C SER A 123 -9.37 -11.24 -12.71
N ASN A 124 -9.35 -10.29 -11.77
CA ASN A 124 -8.40 -9.19 -11.76
C ASN A 124 -7.47 -9.16 -10.55
N PHE A 125 -7.78 -9.91 -9.48
CA PHE A 125 -6.90 -10.03 -8.31
C PHE A 125 -6.02 -11.26 -8.46
N ARG A 126 -4.72 -11.09 -8.35
CA ARG A 126 -3.70 -12.12 -8.62
C ARG A 126 -2.61 -12.13 -7.55
N SER A 127 -1.92 -13.26 -7.46
CA SER A 127 -0.78 -13.41 -6.58
C SER A 127 0.44 -12.61 -7.05
N MET A 128 1.38 -12.40 -6.15
CA MET A 128 2.67 -11.82 -6.48
C MET A 128 3.49 -12.74 -7.41
N GLU A 129 3.34 -14.05 -7.28
CA GLU A 129 3.95 -15.01 -8.21
C GLU A 129 3.46 -14.77 -9.64
N GLN A 130 2.15 -14.58 -9.81
CA GLN A 130 1.58 -14.26 -11.12
C GLN A 130 2.08 -12.92 -11.66
N PHE A 131 2.35 -11.92 -10.80
CA PHE A 131 2.98 -10.66 -11.22
C PHE A 131 4.35 -10.91 -11.85
N HIS A 132 5.20 -11.70 -11.18
CA HIS A 132 6.52 -12.03 -11.71
C HIS A 132 6.45 -12.76 -13.05
N ASP A 133 5.52 -13.69 -13.18
CA ASP A 133 5.26 -14.43 -14.41
C ASP A 133 4.78 -13.51 -15.55
N ASP A 134 3.81 -12.66 -15.27
CA ASP A 134 3.26 -11.72 -16.25
C ASP A 134 4.33 -10.70 -16.68
N ALA A 135 5.13 -10.21 -15.75
CA ALA A 135 6.22 -9.29 -16.04
C ALA A 135 7.31 -9.94 -16.92
N ALA A 136 7.73 -11.17 -16.56
CA ALA A 136 8.75 -11.90 -17.32
C ALA A 136 8.32 -12.22 -18.75
N LYS A 137 7.03 -12.44 -18.96
CA LYS A 137 6.44 -12.76 -20.27
C LYS A 137 5.98 -11.54 -21.07
N GLY A 138 6.06 -10.34 -20.49
CA GLY A 138 5.54 -9.11 -21.11
C GLY A 138 4.01 -9.07 -21.18
N HIS A 139 3.32 -9.75 -20.27
CA HIS A 139 1.87 -9.89 -20.22
C HIS A 139 1.21 -9.02 -19.14
N LEU A 140 1.92 -8.02 -18.63
CA LEU A 140 1.31 -7.08 -17.69
C LEU A 140 0.12 -6.35 -18.34
N PRO A 141 -0.98 -6.14 -17.59
CA PRO A 141 -2.09 -5.35 -18.10
C PRO A 141 -1.71 -3.88 -18.25
N ALA A 142 -2.58 -3.09 -18.87
CA ALA A 142 -2.38 -1.66 -19.02
C ALA A 142 -2.21 -0.91 -17.70
N TYR A 143 -2.84 -1.41 -16.63
CA TYR A 143 -2.65 -0.91 -15.27
C TYR A 143 -2.42 -2.08 -14.29
N SER A 144 -1.27 -2.04 -13.63
CA SER A 144 -0.88 -3.01 -12.59
C SER A 144 -0.71 -2.30 -11.26
N PHE A 145 -1.52 -2.66 -10.28
CA PHE A 145 -1.37 -2.18 -8.91
C PHE A 145 -0.77 -3.28 -8.05
N ILE A 146 0.33 -2.99 -7.37
CA ILE A 146 1.07 -3.96 -6.56
C ILE A 146 0.89 -3.61 -5.10
N GLU A 147 0.41 -4.58 -4.31
CA GLU A 147 0.25 -4.46 -2.86
C GLU A 147 1.33 -5.26 -2.12
N PRO A 148 2.15 -4.60 -1.29
CA PRO A 148 3.07 -5.28 -0.39
C PRO A 148 2.32 -5.94 0.77
N ARG A 149 3.01 -6.80 1.52
CA ARG A 149 2.50 -7.34 2.79
C ARG A 149 2.49 -6.26 3.86
N MET A 150 1.35 -6.09 4.51
CA MET A 150 1.14 -5.07 5.54
C MET A 150 0.50 -5.62 6.82
N ILE A 151 0.27 -6.95 6.92
CA ILE A 151 -0.34 -7.58 8.09
C ILE A 151 0.67 -8.46 8.82
N PHE A 152 1.32 -9.36 8.10
CA PHE A 152 2.30 -10.31 8.65
C PHE A 152 3.58 -10.25 7.83
N ASN A 153 4.74 -10.41 8.49
CA ASN A 153 6.04 -10.40 7.81
C ASN A 153 6.13 -9.26 6.78
N HIS A 154 5.98 -8.03 7.26
CA HIS A 154 5.92 -6.84 6.44
C HIS A 154 7.07 -6.77 5.42
N ASN A 155 6.75 -6.45 4.17
CA ASN A 155 7.73 -6.11 3.14
C ASN A 155 7.37 -4.77 2.46
N ASP A 156 6.62 -3.95 3.14
CA ASP A 156 6.30 -2.58 2.75
C ASP A 156 7.40 -1.59 3.20
N MET A 157 7.22 -0.32 2.89
CA MET A 157 8.21 0.73 3.20
C MET A 157 8.05 1.35 4.59
N HIS A 158 7.35 0.69 5.51
CA HIS A 158 7.36 1.11 6.91
C HIS A 158 8.75 0.92 7.53
N PRO A 159 9.13 1.76 8.51
CA PRO A 159 10.30 1.45 9.33
C PRO A 159 10.15 0.08 10.01
N PRO A 160 11.25 -0.65 10.22
CA PRO A 160 11.19 -1.96 10.87
C PRO A 160 10.55 -1.85 12.27
N TRP A 161 9.70 -2.81 12.59
CA TRP A 161 9.04 -2.89 13.89
C TRP A 161 9.99 -3.47 14.93
N GLY A 162 10.18 -2.74 16.01
CA GLY A 162 11.01 -3.16 17.13
C GLY A 162 12.38 -2.48 17.19
N THR A 163 13.10 -2.68 18.27
CA THR A 163 14.48 -2.25 18.42
C THR A 163 15.38 -3.18 17.61
N LEU A 164 16.09 -2.62 16.64
CA LEU A 164 17.19 -3.33 16.00
C LEU A 164 18.20 -3.70 17.08
N ARG A 165 18.42 -5.00 17.31
CA ARG A 165 19.57 -5.46 18.08
C ARG A 165 20.80 -5.35 17.20
N GLU A 166 21.93 -5.00 17.83
CA GLU A 166 23.22 -4.92 17.15
C GLU A 166 23.50 -6.27 16.44
N GLY A 167 23.58 -6.24 15.10
CA GLY A 167 23.78 -7.44 14.27
C GLY A 167 22.54 -8.10 13.67
N GLU A 168 21.31 -7.62 13.96
CA GLU A 168 20.12 -8.01 13.22
C GLU A 168 19.94 -7.05 12.02
N SER A 169 19.96 -7.60 10.82
CA SER A 169 19.47 -6.89 9.64
C SER A 169 18.00 -6.55 9.91
N GLY A 170 17.66 -5.29 9.87
CA GLY A 170 16.26 -4.84 10.01
C GLY A 170 15.38 -5.64 9.10
N GLY A 171 14.28 -6.12 9.67
CA GLY A 171 13.39 -7.12 9.15
C GLY A 171 13.19 -7.16 7.66
N ASP A 172 12.77 -8.28 7.19
CA ASP A 172 12.62 -8.64 5.79
C ASP A 172 12.20 -7.47 4.91
N THR A 173 13.16 -6.92 4.20
CA THR A 173 12.94 -6.03 3.07
C THR A 173 12.81 -6.85 1.80
#